data_9e01bb13b2e11210521717593b6ed0d1
#
_entry.id   9e01bb13b2e11210521717593b6ed0d1
#
_cell.length_a   1.000
_cell.length_b   1.000
_cell.length_c   1.000
_cell.angle_alpha   90.00
_cell.angle_beta   90.00
_cell.angle_gamma   90.00
#
_symmetry.space_group_name_H-M   'P 1'
#
loop_
_entity.id
_entity.type
_entity.pdbx_description
1 polymer ?
#
loop_
_entity_poly.entity_id
_entity_poly.type
_entity_poly.pdbx_seq_one_letter_code
_entity_poly.pdbx_strand_id
1 'polypeptide(L)'
;LFSKFYDKYRHGFLRTVMISLAVELLLLLPAAGQPGFIMALCALWGITVLVFNVSFQSETIRCTDEQSSSVAMSIFSGIFNFGIGAGSFLGGIVCDKGQISHIGFVGAAFAVISVLFFLVCMSKNLVENK
;
A
#
# COMPACT_ATOMS: atom_id res chain seq x y z
N LEU A 1 -7.74 18.65 12.12
CA LEU A 1 -8.94 18.17 11.42
C LEU A 1 -8.77 16.73 10.91
N PHE A 2 -7.66 16.40 10.26
CA PHE A 2 -7.35 15.06 9.75
C PHE A 2 -7.32 14.01 10.87
N SER A 3 -6.69 14.30 12.00
CA SER A 3 -6.56 13.40 13.15
C SER A 3 -7.92 12.98 13.73
N LYS A 4 -8.85 13.92 13.95
CA LYS A 4 -10.19 13.62 14.49
C LYS A 4 -11.05 12.79 13.54
N PHE A 5 -10.91 13.00 12.22
CA PHE A 5 -11.64 12.26 11.21
C PHE A 5 -11.06 10.85 11.07
N TYR A 6 -9.74 10.73 11.09
CA TYR A 6 -9.02 9.47 11.07
C TYR A 6 -9.39 8.57 12.27
N ASP A 7 -9.42 9.12 13.48
CA ASP A 7 -9.73 8.37 14.71
C ASP A 7 -11.14 7.76 14.69
N LYS A 8 -12.10 8.45 14.10
CA LYS A 8 -13.50 7.99 14.03
C LYS A 8 -13.73 6.89 13.01
N TYR A 9 -12.99 6.89 11.90
CA TYR A 9 -13.21 5.98 10.77
C TYR A 9 -11.95 5.16 10.41
N ARG A 10 -11.05 4.99 11.35
CA ARG A 10 -9.72 4.40 11.20
C ARG A 10 -9.69 3.13 10.33
N HIS A 11 -10.48 2.13 10.69
CA HIS A 11 -10.52 0.85 9.93
C HIS A 11 -11.09 1.01 8.52
N GLY A 12 -12.12 1.83 8.37
CA GLY A 12 -12.68 2.13 7.06
C GLY A 12 -11.70 2.90 6.17
N PHE A 13 -10.98 3.86 6.76
CA PHE A 13 -9.99 4.66 6.07
C PHE A 13 -8.81 3.82 5.56
N LEU A 14 -8.21 2.99 6.43
CA LEU A 14 -7.12 2.08 6.05
C LEU A 14 -7.55 1.13 4.92
N ARG A 15 -8.76 0.57 5.05
CA ARG A 15 -9.32 -0.30 4.01
C ARG A 15 -9.51 0.43 2.67
N THR A 16 -10.00 1.66 2.71
CA THR A 16 -10.19 2.48 1.50
C THR A 16 -8.86 2.78 0.83
N VAL A 17 -7.83 3.15 1.59
CA VAL A 17 -6.49 3.44 1.05
C VAL A 17 -5.87 2.20 0.41
N MET A 18 -6.00 1.02 1.03
CA MET A 18 -5.51 -0.24 0.47
C MET A 18 -6.22 -0.61 -0.85
N ILE A 19 -7.55 -0.45 -0.87
CA ILE A 19 -8.33 -0.72 -2.08
C ILE A 19 -7.99 0.28 -3.19
N SER A 20 -7.81 1.56 -2.84
CA SER A 20 -7.40 2.61 -3.80
C SER A 20 -6.08 2.26 -4.48
N LEU A 21 -5.06 1.86 -3.71
CA LEU A 21 -3.77 1.41 -4.26
C LEU A 21 -3.92 0.24 -5.23
N ALA A 22 -4.75 -0.75 -4.89
CA ALA A 22 -4.99 -1.90 -5.76
C ALA A 22 -5.71 -1.50 -7.05
N VAL A 23 -6.71 -0.62 -6.96
CA VAL A 23 -7.44 -0.10 -8.12
C VAL A 23 -6.53 0.72 -9.03
N GLU A 24 -5.70 1.59 -8.46
CA GLU A 24 -4.73 2.40 -9.22
C GLU A 24 -3.75 1.53 -10.00
N LEU A 25 -3.23 0.45 -9.40
CA LEU A 25 -2.36 -0.51 -10.07
C LEU A 25 -3.07 -1.27 -11.20
N LEU A 26 -4.34 -1.62 -11.01
CA LEU A 26 -5.15 -2.26 -12.07
C LEU A 26 -5.43 -1.29 -13.22
N LEU A 27 -5.64 0.00 -12.94
CA LEU A 27 -5.88 1.03 -13.94
C LEU A 27 -4.64 1.37 -14.77
N LEU A 28 -3.43 1.04 -14.31
CA LEU A 28 -2.21 1.17 -15.10
C LEU A 28 -2.21 0.28 -16.35
N LEU A 29 -2.91 -0.87 -16.33
CA LEU A 29 -3.00 -1.78 -17.47
C LEU A 29 -3.67 -1.14 -18.70
N PRO A 30 -4.90 -0.57 -18.60
CA PRO A 30 -5.56 0.08 -19.72
C PRO A 30 -4.98 1.47 -20.04
N ALA A 31 -4.19 2.05 -19.14
CA ALA A 31 -3.56 3.36 -19.35
C ALA A 31 -2.41 3.33 -20.38
N ALA A 32 -1.90 2.13 -20.71
CA ALA A 32 -0.82 1.95 -21.66
C ALA A 32 -1.23 2.52 -23.04
N GLY A 33 -0.56 3.60 -23.47
CA GLY A 33 -0.83 4.29 -24.73
C GLY A 33 -1.42 5.70 -24.58
N GLN A 34 -1.78 6.13 -23.36
CA GLN A 34 -2.27 7.48 -23.10
C GLN A 34 -1.38 8.22 -22.08
N PRO A 35 -0.35 8.95 -22.52
CA PRO A 35 0.65 9.53 -21.62
C PRO A 35 0.04 10.50 -20.58
N GLY A 36 -0.96 11.28 -20.94
CA GLY A 36 -1.63 12.19 -20.02
C GLY A 36 -2.38 11.46 -18.90
N PHE A 37 -3.00 10.33 -19.22
CA PHE A 37 -3.70 9.51 -18.22
C PHE A 37 -2.72 8.81 -17.27
N ILE A 38 -1.59 8.32 -17.80
CA ILE A 38 -0.51 7.74 -16.97
C ILE A 38 0.03 8.79 -16.00
N MET A 39 0.29 10.02 -16.45
CA MET A 39 0.78 11.09 -15.57
C MET A 39 -0.19 11.40 -14.43
N ALA A 40 -1.47 11.49 -14.73
CA ALA A 40 -2.51 11.71 -13.72
C ALA A 40 -2.59 10.55 -12.71
N LEU A 41 -2.53 9.31 -13.20
CA LEU A 41 -2.49 8.09 -12.36
C LEU A 41 -1.25 8.06 -11.46
N CYS A 42 -0.08 8.39 -11.98
CA CYS A 42 1.16 8.44 -11.20
C CYS A 42 1.10 9.50 -10.10
N ALA A 43 0.52 10.67 -10.38
CA ALA A 43 0.32 11.72 -9.39
C ALA A 43 -0.64 11.27 -8.28
N LEU A 44 -1.76 10.67 -8.66
CA LEU A 44 -2.73 10.13 -7.71
C LEU A 44 -2.11 9.02 -6.85
N TRP A 45 -1.39 8.09 -7.48
CA TRP A 45 -0.68 7.01 -6.80
C TRP A 45 0.34 7.53 -5.79
N GLY A 46 1.11 8.56 -6.13
CA GLY A 46 2.04 9.21 -5.21
C GLY A 46 1.33 9.75 -3.95
N ILE A 47 0.18 10.39 -4.12
CA ILE A 47 -0.64 10.87 -3.00
C ILE A 47 -1.16 9.70 -2.15
N THR A 48 -1.69 8.65 -2.78
CA THR A 48 -2.24 7.49 -2.09
C THR A 48 -1.17 6.73 -1.31
N VAL A 49 0.03 6.56 -1.88
CA VAL A 49 1.19 5.95 -1.19
C VAL A 49 1.62 6.78 0.01
N LEU A 50 1.64 8.11 -0.10
CA LEU A 50 1.95 8.99 1.02
C LEU A 50 0.94 8.82 2.15
N VAL A 51 -0.35 8.85 1.83
CA VAL A 51 -1.44 8.67 2.80
C VAL A 51 -1.36 7.29 3.45
N PHE A 52 -1.09 6.24 2.67
CA PHE A 52 -0.85 4.89 3.16
C PHE A 52 0.29 4.86 4.19
N ASN A 53 1.44 5.42 3.82
CA ASN A 53 2.63 5.41 4.66
C ASN A 53 2.39 6.12 6.00
N VAL A 54 1.84 7.34 5.97
CA VAL A 54 1.54 8.12 7.17
C VAL A 54 0.51 7.42 8.06
N SER A 55 -0.50 6.79 7.47
CA SER A 55 -1.54 6.08 8.22
C SER A 55 -1.00 4.87 8.96
N PHE A 56 -0.18 4.05 8.28
CA PHE A 56 0.42 2.87 8.90
C PHE A 56 1.49 3.23 9.94
N GLN A 57 2.26 4.30 9.73
CA GLN A 57 3.16 4.84 10.76
C GLN A 57 2.39 5.27 12.00
N SER A 58 1.27 5.98 11.83
CA SER A 58 0.42 6.40 12.94
C SER A 58 -0.14 5.21 13.72
N GLU A 59 -0.55 4.15 13.03
CA GLU A 59 -1.01 2.91 13.68
C GLU A 59 0.12 2.20 14.42
N THR A 60 1.31 2.14 13.84
CA THR A 60 2.49 1.53 14.47
C THR A 60 2.81 2.22 15.80
N ILE A 61 2.81 3.55 15.82
CA ILE A 61 3.05 4.34 17.02
C ILE A 61 1.96 4.10 18.07
N ARG A 62 0.70 4.00 17.65
CA ARG A 62 -0.43 3.79 18.56
C ARG A 62 -0.46 2.41 19.22
N CYS A 63 0.03 1.40 18.49
CA CYS A 63 0.07 0.01 18.98
C CYS A 63 1.32 -0.30 19.82
N THR A 64 2.21 0.67 20.00
CA THR A 64 3.46 0.50 20.75
C THR A 64 3.55 1.45 21.91
N ASP A 65 4.20 1.01 22.99
CA ASP A 65 4.54 1.85 24.13
C ASP A 65 5.56 2.91 23.73
N GLU A 66 5.58 4.03 24.44
CA GLU A 66 6.43 5.18 24.14
C GLU A 66 7.92 4.81 24.04
N GLN A 67 8.39 3.87 24.89
CA GLN A 67 9.76 3.37 24.88
C GLN A 67 10.10 2.49 23.67
N SER A 68 9.12 1.75 23.14
CA SER A 68 9.30 0.80 22.02
C SER A 68 8.96 1.43 20.66
N SER A 69 8.39 2.62 20.65
CA SER A 69 7.90 3.29 19.44
C SER A 69 9.02 3.52 18.40
N SER A 70 10.21 3.93 18.83
CA SER A 70 11.35 4.15 17.93
C SER A 70 11.81 2.86 17.26
N VAL A 71 11.84 1.75 18.00
CA VAL A 71 12.21 0.43 17.49
C VAL A 71 11.15 -0.06 16.49
N ALA A 72 9.87 0.06 16.83
CA ALA A 72 8.77 -0.33 15.96
C ALA A 72 8.79 0.46 14.64
N MET A 73 9.06 1.76 14.69
CA MET A 73 9.19 2.60 13.51
C MET A 73 10.40 2.23 12.65
N SER A 74 11.50 1.82 13.25
CA SER A 74 12.69 1.33 12.54
C SER A 74 12.38 0.02 11.81
N ILE A 75 11.68 -0.91 12.46
CA ILE A 75 11.25 -2.17 11.87
C ILE A 75 10.27 -1.90 10.72
N PHE A 76 9.29 -1.03 10.93
CA PHE A 76 8.34 -0.64 9.88
C PHE A 76 9.06 -0.09 8.65
N SER A 77 10.00 0.85 8.86
CA SER A 77 10.80 1.45 7.78
C SER A 77 11.66 0.41 7.07
N GLY A 78 12.25 -0.53 7.81
CA GLY A 78 13.03 -1.64 7.25
C GLY A 78 12.20 -2.53 6.34
N ILE A 79 11.03 -2.97 6.80
CA ILE A 79 10.10 -3.81 6.02
C ILE A 79 9.61 -3.05 4.77
N PHE A 80 9.28 -1.77 4.92
CA PHE A 80 8.83 -0.93 3.81
C PHE A 80 9.90 -0.79 2.72
N ASN A 81 11.14 -0.48 3.11
CA ASN A 81 12.27 -0.37 2.17
C ASN A 81 12.63 -1.72 1.55
N PHE A 82 12.55 -2.81 2.31
CA PHE A 82 12.72 -4.16 1.76
C PHE A 82 11.67 -4.46 0.68
N GLY A 83 10.41 -4.07 0.92
CA GLY A 83 9.33 -4.21 -0.07
C GLY A 83 9.61 -3.43 -1.36
N ILE A 84 10.12 -2.19 -1.25
CA ILE A 84 10.53 -1.37 -2.40
C ILE A 84 11.66 -2.07 -3.17
N GLY A 85 12.71 -2.52 -2.48
CA GLY A 85 13.84 -3.21 -3.09
C GLY A 85 13.43 -4.51 -3.80
N ALA A 86 12.64 -5.35 -3.13
CA ALA A 86 12.13 -6.60 -3.71
C ALA A 86 11.22 -6.34 -4.92
N GLY A 87 10.33 -5.35 -4.84
CA GLY A 87 9.47 -4.95 -5.95
C GLY A 87 10.25 -4.44 -7.15
N SER A 88 11.26 -3.61 -6.92
CA SER A 88 12.16 -3.11 -7.98
C SER A 88 12.95 -4.23 -8.64
N PHE A 89 13.46 -5.17 -7.84
CA PHE A 89 14.21 -6.34 -8.34
C PHE A 89 13.33 -7.23 -9.23
N LEU A 90 12.12 -7.59 -8.75
CA LEU A 90 11.18 -8.39 -9.53
C LEU A 90 10.71 -7.67 -10.79
N GLY A 91 10.45 -6.37 -10.69
CA GLY A 91 10.11 -5.52 -11.84
C GLY A 91 11.24 -5.49 -12.87
N GLY A 92 12.49 -5.38 -12.44
CA GLY A 92 13.66 -5.43 -13.31
C GLY A 92 13.75 -6.74 -14.10
N ILE A 93 13.55 -7.88 -13.44
CA ILE A 93 13.55 -9.21 -14.13
C ILE A 93 12.47 -9.29 -15.22
N VAL A 94 11.29 -8.75 -14.97
CA VAL A 94 10.21 -8.73 -15.97
C VAL A 94 10.55 -7.83 -17.14
N CYS A 95 11.17 -6.68 -16.88
CA CYS A 95 11.63 -5.75 -17.93
C CYS A 95 12.73 -6.36 -18.79
N ASP A 96 13.73 -7.00 -18.20
CA ASP A 96 14.85 -7.63 -18.91
C ASP A 96 14.41 -8.74 -19.88
N LYS A 97 13.33 -9.43 -19.57
CA LYS A 97 12.72 -10.44 -20.47
C LYS A 97 11.89 -9.83 -21.60
N GLY A 98 11.89 -8.52 -21.77
CA GLY A 98 11.10 -7.83 -22.79
C GLY A 98 9.57 -7.88 -22.56
N GLN A 99 9.15 -8.27 -21.38
CA GLN A 99 7.74 -8.46 -21.01
C GLN A 99 7.18 -7.24 -20.25
N ILE A 100 7.54 -6.04 -20.66
CA ILE A 100 7.11 -4.79 -20.01
C ILE A 100 5.58 -4.69 -19.90
N SER A 101 4.85 -5.20 -20.89
CA SER A 101 3.39 -5.26 -20.87
C SER A 101 2.81 -6.12 -19.75
N HIS A 102 3.59 -7.05 -19.17
CA HIS A 102 3.15 -7.94 -18.11
C HIS A 102 3.47 -7.39 -16.70
N ILE A 103 4.26 -6.31 -16.60
CA ILE A 103 4.66 -5.73 -15.30
C ILE A 103 3.45 -5.28 -14.49
N GLY A 104 2.42 -4.74 -15.16
CA GLY A 104 1.16 -4.35 -14.54
C GLY A 104 0.39 -5.53 -13.93
N PHE A 105 0.40 -6.70 -14.60
CA PHE A 105 -0.25 -7.91 -14.07
C PHE A 105 0.47 -8.42 -12.83
N VAL A 106 1.80 -8.39 -12.81
CA VAL A 106 2.60 -8.79 -11.65
C VAL A 106 2.31 -7.86 -10.47
N GLY A 107 2.33 -6.54 -10.70
CA GLY A 107 1.98 -5.55 -9.68
C GLY A 107 0.56 -5.72 -9.16
N ALA A 108 -0.42 -5.93 -10.03
CA ALA A 108 -1.81 -6.16 -9.67
C ALA A 108 -1.99 -7.45 -8.85
N ALA A 109 -1.30 -8.53 -9.18
CA ALA A 109 -1.34 -9.78 -8.41
C ALA A 109 -0.85 -9.57 -6.98
N PHE A 110 0.29 -8.89 -6.79
CA PHE A 110 0.80 -8.55 -5.46
C PHE A 110 -0.16 -7.63 -4.69
N ALA A 111 -0.77 -6.66 -5.35
CA ALA A 111 -1.74 -5.76 -4.72
C ALA A 111 -2.97 -6.53 -4.23
N VAL A 112 -3.52 -7.44 -5.05
CA VAL A 112 -4.67 -8.28 -4.66
C VAL A 112 -4.32 -9.17 -3.47
N ILE A 113 -3.16 -9.84 -3.49
CA ILE A 113 -2.69 -10.65 -2.37
C ILE A 113 -2.57 -9.82 -1.09
N SER A 114 -2.00 -8.61 -1.18
CA SER A 114 -1.86 -7.70 -0.05
C SER A 114 -3.21 -7.26 0.53
N VAL A 115 -4.18 -6.93 -0.34
CA VAL A 115 -5.54 -6.56 0.09
C VAL A 115 -6.25 -7.73 0.74
N LEU A 116 -6.17 -8.93 0.18
CA LEU A 116 -6.76 -10.14 0.76
C LEU A 116 -6.16 -10.45 2.14
N PHE A 117 -4.84 -10.40 2.26
CA PHE A 117 -4.15 -10.60 3.53
C PHE A 117 -4.59 -9.58 4.57
N PHE A 118 -4.66 -8.30 4.20
CA PHE A 118 -5.11 -7.22 5.09
C PHE A 118 -6.56 -7.45 5.56
N LEU A 119 -7.47 -7.80 4.64
CA LEU A 119 -8.87 -8.06 4.97
C LEU A 119 -9.03 -9.26 5.90
N VAL A 120 -8.26 -10.33 5.70
CA VAL A 120 -8.28 -11.52 6.56
C VAL A 120 -7.75 -11.19 7.96
N CYS A 121 -6.62 -10.47 8.06
CA CYS A 121 -6.06 -10.05 9.35
C CYS A 121 -7.00 -9.12 10.11
N MET A 122 -7.63 -8.16 9.41
CA MET A 122 -8.55 -7.22 10.03
C MET A 122 -9.85 -7.88 10.47
N SER A 123 -10.35 -8.87 9.71
CA SER A 123 -11.54 -9.64 10.06
C SER A 123 -11.33 -10.47 11.34
N LYS A 124 -10.15 -11.05 11.53
CA LYS A 124 -9.81 -11.79 12.76
C LYS A 124 -9.82 -10.88 13.99
N ASN A 125 -9.20 -9.70 13.90
CA ASN A 125 -9.15 -8.75 15.02
C ASN A 125 -10.52 -8.17 15.40
N LEU A 126 -11.48 -8.12 14.47
CA LEU A 126 -12.85 -7.69 14.75
C LEU A 126 -13.68 -8.78 15.47
N VAL A 127 -13.31 -10.04 15.30
CA VAL A 127 -13.98 -11.18 15.96
C VAL A 127 -13.45 -11.35 17.39
N GLU A 128 -12.19 -11.06 17.64
CA GLU A 128 -11.53 -11.25 18.95
C GLU A 128 -11.86 -10.11 19.95
N ASN A 129 -12.33 -8.96 19.46
CA ASN A 129 -12.73 -7.80 20.28
C ASN A 129 -14.26 -7.70 20.52
N LYS A 130 -15.02 -8.77 20.33
CA LYS A 130 -16.43 -8.93 20.74
C LYS A 130 -16.54 -9.88 21.92
#